data_f49ad5c8140249f18ecf7ff27c6157ee
#
_entry.id   f49ad5c8140249f18ecf7ff27c6157ee
#
_cell.length_a   1.000
_cell.length_b   1.000
_cell.length_c   1.000
_cell.angle_alpha   90.00
_cell.angle_beta   90.00
_cell.angle_gamma   90.00
#
_symmetry.space_group_name_H-M   'P 1'
#
loop_
_entity.id
_entity.type
_entity.pdbx_description
1 polymer ?
#
loop_
_entity_poly.entity_id
_entity_poly.type
_entity_poly.pdbx_seq_one_letter_code
_entity_poly.pdbx_strand_id
1 'polypeptide(L)'
;KVRGAWKKERKLYDRVFDQIDSLVLQGVQAIQDNNLVALGELMNVCQGMLNALQVSTPELEQLVGIARDNGALGAKLTGGGGGGSIIALPDGDSEPLVSAIKAAGYNAIPLILTSEINGI
;
A
#
# COMPACT_ATOMS: atom_id res chain seq x y z
N LYS A 1 -13.00 13.82 7.39
CA LYS A 1 -11.86 14.72 7.15
C LYS A 1 -11.59 14.94 5.68
N VAL A 2 -11.46 13.86 4.93
CA VAL A 2 -11.19 13.96 3.49
C VAL A 2 -12.32 14.72 2.79
N ARG A 3 -13.56 14.42 3.14
CA ARG A 3 -14.72 15.07 2.52
C ARG A 3 -14.72 16.58 2.73
N GLY A 4 -14.46 17.05 3.96
CA GLY A 4 -14.42 18.47 4.26
C GLY A 4 -13.29 19.20 3.56
N ALA A 5 -12.09 18.60 3.58
CA ALA A 5 -10.92 19.15 2.91
C ALA A 5 -11.13 19.16 1.39
N TRP A 6 -11.75 18.11 0.83
CA TRP A 6 -12.02 18.01 -0.59
C TRP A 6 -12.94 19.10 -1.10
N LYS A 7 -13.96 19.45 -0.33
CA LYS A 7 -14.86 20.56 -0.70
C LYS A 7 -14.11 21.88 -0.85
N LYS A 8 -13.10 22.12 -0.01
CA LYS A 8 -12.32 23.37 -0.04
C LYS A 8 -11.27 23.36 -1.14
N GLU A 9 -10.62 22.22 -1.36
CA GLU A 9 -9.47 22.10 -2.24
C GLU A 9 -9.73 21.05 -3.31
N ARG A 10 -10.89 21.12 -3.92
CA ARG A 10 -11.36 20.08 -4.84
C ARG A 10 -10.38 19.78 -5.96
N LYS A 11 -9.82 20.82 -6.60
CA LYS A 11 -8.91 20.62 -7.72
C LYS A 11 -7.63 19.91 -7.30
N LEU A 12 -7.11 20.24 -6.13
CA LEU A 12 -5.93 19.60 -5.60
C LEU A 12 -6.19 18.11 -5.33
N TYR A 13 -7.28 17.80 -4.65
CA TYR A 13 -7.61 16.42 -4.32
C TYR A 13 -7.93 15.60 -5.56
N ASP A 14 -8.61 16.18 -6.54
CA ASP A 14 -8.86 15.50 -7.81
C ASP A 14 -7.55 15.11 -8.50
N ARG A 15 -6.54 15.98 -8.49
CA ARG A 15 -5.23 15.67 -9.06
C ARG A 15 -4.56 14.53 -8.32
N VAL A 16 -4.64 14.52 -7.00
CA VAL A 16 -4.05 13.44 -6.19
C VAL A 16 -4.74 12.12 -6.49
N PHE A 17 -6.06 12.11 -6.58
CA PHE A 17 -6.80 10.90 -6.93
C PHE A 17 -6.45 10.41 -8.34
N ASP A 18 -6.29 11.31 -9.30
CA ASP A 18 -5.85 10.95 -10.65
C ASP A 18 -4.46 10.32 -10.64
N GLN A 19 -3.55 10.85 -9.83
CA GLN A 19 -2.21 10.29 -9.68
C GLN A 19 -2.24 8.90 -9.05
N ILE A 20 -3.09 8.69 -8.06
CA ILE A 20 -3.27 7.37 -7.44
C ILE A 20 -3.78 6.37 -8.48
N ASP A 21 -4.76 6.75 -9.29
CA ASP A 21 -5.28 5.90 -10.35
C ASP A 21 -4.18 5.53 -11.36
N SER A 22 -3.34 6.50 -11.73
CA SER A 22 -2.21 6.26 -12.61
C SER A 22 -1.21 5.27 -11.99
N LEU A 23 -0.94 5.41 -10.69
CA LEU A 23 -0.05 4.50 -9.98
C LEU A 23 -0.60 3.07 -9.93
N VAL A 24 -1.91 2.93 -9.78
CA VAL A 24 -2.56 1.62 -9.81
C VAL A 24 -2.34 0.96 -11.17
N LEU A 25 -2.51 1.70 -12.26
CA LEU A 25 -2.29 1.17 -13.61
C LEU A 25 -0.83 0.76 -13.81
N GLN A 26 0.11 1.58 -13.34
CA GLN A 26 1.54 1.23 -13.39
C GLN A 26 1.85 0.00 -12.55
N GLY A 27 1.17 -0.17 -11.41
CA GLY A 27 1.31 -1.35 -10.56
C GLY A 27 0.86 -2.62 -11.28
N VAL A 28 -0.27 -2.55 -12.00
CA VAL A 28 -0.74 -3.68 -12.80
C VAL A 28 0.31 -4.05 -13.85
N GLN A 29 0.89 -3.06 -14.52
CA GLN A 29 1.93 -3.30 -15.50
C GLN A 29 3.17 -3.95 -14.86
N ALA A 30 3.56 -3.48 -13.68
CA ALA A 30 4.70 -4.06 -12.97
C ALA A 30 4.47 -5.53 -12.61
N ILE A 31 3.24 -5.88 -12.22
CA ILE A 31 2.87 -7.27 -11.95
C ILE A 31 3.00 -8.12 -13.22
N GLN A 32 2.47 -7.63 -14.33
CA GLN A 32 2.53 -8.32 -15.62
C GLN A 32 3.97 -8.52 -16.09
N ASP A 33 4.83 -7.54 -15.83
CA ASP A 33 6.25 -7.58 -16.19
C ASP A 33 7.10 -8.34 -15.16
N ASN A 34 6.50 -8.82 -14.10
CA ASN A 34 7.18 -9.48 -12.98
C ASN A 34 8.27 -8.59 -12.37
N ASN A 35 8.01 -7.29 -12.31
CA ASN A 35 8.93 -6.30 -11.77
C ASN A 35 8.51 -5.93 -10.34
N LEU A 36 8.90 -6.77 -9.38
CA LEU A 36 8.46 -6.62 -7.99
C LEU A 36 9.07 -5.40 -7.30
N VAL A 37 10.28 -5.01 -7.67
CA VAL A 37 10.90 -3.80 -7.10
C VAL A 37 10.09 -2.57 -7.51
N ALA A 38 9.73 -2.46 -8.79
CA ALA A 38 8.92 -1.34 -9.26
C ALA A 38 7.54 -1.34 -8.59
N LEU A 39 6.94 -2.52 -8.41
CA LEU A 39 5.66 -2.64 -7.71
C LEU A 39 5.78 -2.12 -6.27
N GLY A 40 6.83 -2.52 -5.57
CA GLY A 40 7.06 -2.07 -4.20
C GLY A 40 7.21 -0.55 -4.10
N GLU A 41 7.97 0.04 -5.01
CA GLU A 41 8.15 1.50 -5.05
C GLU A 41 6.82 2.22 -5.29
N LEU A 42 6.00 1.70 -6.20
CA LEU A 42 4.68 2.26 -6.48
C LEU A 42 3.76 2.18 -5.26
N MET A 43 3.82 1.07 -4.54
CA MET A 43 3.05 0.91 -3.29
C MET A 43 3.45 1.96 -2.27
N ASN A 44 4.75 2.20 -2.10
CA ASN A 44 5.24 3.19 -1.14
C ASN A 44 4.84 4.62 -1.52
N VAL A 45 4.92 4.96 -2.80
CA VAL A 45 4.47 6.27 -3.27
C VAL A 45 2.98 6.44 -3.05
N CYS A 46 2.20 5.41 -3.35
CA CYS A 46 0.75 5.43 -3.13
C CYS A 46 0.43 5.63 -1.64
N GLN A 47 1.15 4.96 -0.74
CA GLN A 47 0.96 5.14 0.70
C GLN A 47 1.22 6.58 1.12
N GLY A 48 2.26 7.21 0.59
CA GLY A 48 2.54 8.61 0.87
C GLY A 48 1.40 9.54 0.44
N MET A 49 0.82 9.28 -0.71
CA MET A 49 -0.32 10.06 -1.20
C MET A 49 -1.57 9.84 -0.34
N LEU A 50 -1.82 8.60 0.07
CA LEU A 50 -2.96 8.28 0.94
C LEU A 50 -2.78 8.93 2.31
N ASN A 51 -1.58 8.96 2.84
CA ASN A 51 -1.30 9.66 4.09
C ASN A 51 -1.51 11.16 3.94
N ALA A 52 -1.11 11.75 2.82
CA ALA A 52 -1.33 13.16 2.53
C ALA A 52 -2.82 13.50 2.47
N LEU A 53 -3.66 12.57 2.06
CA LEU A 53 -5.11 12.71 2.06
C LEU A 53 -5.75 12.49 3.43
N GLN A 54 -4.93 12.17 4.44
CA GLN A 54 -5.38 11.92 5.81
C GLN A 54 -6.32 10.72 5.94
N VAL A 55 -6.17 9.73 5.06
CA VAL A 55 -6.96 8.48 5.14
C VAL A 55 -6.19 7.37 5.85
N SER A 56 -4.93 7.59 6.16
CA SER A 56 -4.14 6.66 6.97
C SER A 56 -4.27 7.01 8.45
N THR A 57 -3.94 6.06 9.32
CA THR A 57 -3.98 6.25 10.77
C THR A 57 -2.58 6.02 11.34
N PRO A 58 -2.29 6.51 12.58
CA PRO A 58 -1.00 6.22 13.22
C PRO A 58 -0.70 4.73 13.31
N GLU A 59 -1.70 3.89 13.57
CA GLU A 59 -1.52 2.44 13.65
C GLU A 59 -1.15 1.87 12.29
N LEU A 60 -1.79 2.31 11.22
CA LEU A 60 -1.46 1.86 9.87
C LEU A 60 -0.09 2.34 9.45
N GLU A 61 0.29 3.58 9.80
CA GLU A 61 1.63 4.09 9.50
C GLU A 61 2.70 3.31 10.27
N GLN A 62 2.43 2.94 11.50
CA GLN A 62 3.34 2.11 12.29
C GLN A 62 3.51 0.74 11.64
N LEU A 63 2.41 0.13 11.22
CA LEU A 63 2.42 -1.18 10.58
C LEU A 63 3.19 -1.15 9.25
N VAL A 64 2.99 -0.12 8.45
CA VAL A 64 3.74 0.10 7.20
C VAL A 64 5.24 0.22 7.51
N GLY A 65 5.60 0.99 8.55
CA GLY A 65 6.99 1.14 8.96
C GLY A 65 7.63 -0.17 9.37
N ILE A 66 6.91 -0.98 10.16
CA ILE A 66 7.39 -2.30 10.57
C ILE A 66 7.64 -3.18 9.34
N ALA A 67 6.72 -3.18 8.39
CA ALA A 67 6.88 -3.97 7.17
C ALA A 67 8.12 -3.54 6.39
N ARG A 68 8.31 -2.24 6.18
CA ARG A 68 9.47 -1.72 5.44
C ARG A 68 10.78 -2.03 6.15
N ASP A 69 10.80 -1.90 7.47
CA ASP A 69 12.01 -2.15 8.28
C ASP A 69 12.38 -3.63 8.30
N ASN A 70 11.47 -4.51 7.94
CA ASN A 70 11.68 -5.95 7.96
C ASN A 70 11.68 -6.58 6.57
N GLY A 71 12.07 -5.80 5.57
CA GLY A 71 12.38 -6.32 4.26
C GLY A 71 11.28 -6.23 3.21
N ALA A 72 10.18 -5.52 3.49
CA ALA A 72 9.18 -5.32 2.45
C ALA A 72 9.70 -4.39 1.37
N LEU A 73 9.54 -4.76 0.12
CA LEU A 73 9.82 -3.90 -1.03
C LEU A 73 8.86 -2.72 -1.07
N GLY A 74 7.65 -2.91 -0.56
CA GLY A 74 6.66 -1.86 -0.45
C GLY A 74 5.56 -2.26 0.49
N ALA A 75 4.84 -1.27 1.01
CA ALA A 75 3.71 -1.50 1.89
C ALA A 75 2.75 -0.32 1.79
N LYS A 76 1.47 -0.62 1.81
CA LYS A 76 0.45 0.43 1.75
C LYS A 76 -0.84 -0.05 2.42
N LEU A 77 -1.64 0.91 2.86
CA LEU A 77 -2.96 0.58 3.37
C LEU A 77 -3.88 0.07 2.26
N THR A 78 -4.83 -0.74 2.62
CA THR A 78 -5.85 -1.25 1.70
C THR A 78 -7.23 -1.06 2.30
N GLY A 79 -8.23 -1.06 1.44
CA GLY A 79 -9.60 -0.80 1.86
C GLY A 79 -9.84 0.67 2.10
N GLY A 80 -10.76 0.99 3.01
CA GLY A 80 -11.18 2.35 3.28
C GLY A 80 -10.28 3.17 4.20
N GLY A 81 -9.17 2.64 4.65
CA GLY A 81 -8.39 3.26 5.73
C GLY A 81 -9.10 3.06 7.07
N GLY A 82 -8.94 3.96 8.00
CA GLY A 82 -9.73 4.02 9.23
C GLY A 82 -9.91 2.69 9.97
N GLY A 83 -8.85 2.05 10.43
CA GLY A 83 -8.94 0.76 11.10
C GLY A 83 -8.83 -0.43 10.16
N GLY A 84 -8.49 -0.18 8.91
CA GLY A 84 -8.31 -1.24 7.92
C GLY A 84 -7.02 -2.02 8.10
N SER A 85 -6.47 -2.47 7.00
CA SER A 85 -5.27 -3.30 6.99
C SER A 85 -4.27 -2.76 5.97
N ILE A 86 -3.09 -3.33 5.96
CA ILE A 86 -2.11 -3.04 4.94
C ILE A 86 -1.85 -4.28 4.09
N ILE A 87 -1.30 -4.04 2.92
CA ILE A 87 -0.69 -5.06 2.09
C ILE A 87 0.80 -4.76 2.04
N ALA A 88 1.63 -5.78 2.17
CA ALA A 88 3.08 -5.63 2.12
C ALA A 88 3.66 -6.64 1.15
N LEU A 89 4.63 -6.20 0.37
CA LEU A 89 5.28 -7.03 -0.64
C LEU A 89 6.65 -7.46 -0.13
N PRO A 90 6.86 -8.74 0.19
CA PRO A 90 8.16 -9.18 0.68
C PRO A 90 9.20 -9.24 -0.44
N ASP A 91 10.47 -9.14 -0.05
CA ASP A 91 11.60 -9.36 -0.95
C ASP A 91 12.03 -10.82 -0.78
N GLY A 92 11.43 -11.70 -1.59
CA GLY A 92 11.66 -13.14 -1.50
C GLY A 92 10.75 -13.82 -0.50
N ASP A 93 11.32 -14.52 0.47
CA ASP A 93 10.56 -15.26 1.47
C ASP A 93 9.76 -14.32 2.37
N SER A 94 8.46 -14.61 2.52
CA SER A 94 7.57 -13.80 3.35
C SER A 94 7.70 -14.07 4.85
N GLU A 95 8.35 -15.16 5.25
CA GLU A 95 8.36 -15.60 6.64
C GLU A 95 8.97 -14.57 7.61
N PRO A 96 10.12 -13.94 7.32
CA PRO A 96 10.66 -12.94 8.24
C PRO A 96 9.71 -11.75 8.42
N LEU A 97 9.04 -11.35 7.36
CA LEU A 97 8.08 -10.25 7.39
C LEU A 97 6.85 -10.63 8.23
N VAL A 98 6.30 -11.82 7.99
CA VAL A 98 5.16 -12.34 8.75
C VAL A 98 5.50 -12.41 10.23
N SER A 99 6.67 -12.94 10.57
CA SER A 99 7.11 -13.06 11.96
C SER A 99 7.24 -11.70 12.64
N ALA A 100 7.81 -10.71 11.96
CA ALA A 100 7.97 -9.38 12.50
C ALA A 100 6.61 -8.70 12.76
N ILE A 101 5.67 -8.85 11.86
CA ILE A 101 4.33 -8.29 11.99
C ILE A 101 3.61 -8.93 13.18
N LYS A 102 3.68 -10.25 13.31
CA LYS A 102 3.04 -10.97 14.43
C LYS A 102 3.70 -10.62 15.76
N ALA A 103 5.02 -10.47 15.78
CA ALA A 103 5.73 -10.07 17.00
C ALA A 103 5.32 -8.69 17.48
N ALA A 104 4.91 -7.82 16.58
CA ALA A 104 4.42 -6.49 16.94
C ALA A 104 2.97 -6.47 17.39
N GLY A 105 2.30 -7.64 17.43
CA GLY A 105 0.93 -7.75 17.92
C GLY A 105 -0.14 -7.70 16.85
N TYR A 106 0.24 -7.75 15.59
CA TYR A 106 -0.70 -7.72 14.47
C TYR A 106 -0.85 -9.09 13.85
N ASN A 107 -1.92 -9.28 13.09
CA ASN A 107 -2.13 -10.49 12.32
C ASN A 107 -1.51 -10.33 10.92
N ALA A 108 -1.02 -11.43 10.38
CA ALA A 108 -0.45 -11.44 9.04
C ALA A 108 -0.79 -12.75 8.35
N ILE A 109 -1.19 -12.66 7.09
CA ILE A 109 -1.53 -13.81 6.27
C ILE A 109 -0.78 -13.68 4.95
N PRO A 110 0.09 -14.65 4.60
CA PRO A 110 0.74 -14.62 3.29
C PRO A 110 -0.27 -14.97 2.20
N LEU A 111 -0.17 -14.24 1.08
CA LEU A 111 -0.98 -14.47 -0.11
C LEU A 111 -0.05 -14.76 -1.27
N ILE A 112 -0.51 -15.55 -2.22
CA ILE A 112 0.23 -15.84 -3.44
C ILE A 112 -0.31 -14.97 -4.55
N LEU A 113 0.59 -14.15 -5.14
CA LEU A 113 0.27 -13.35 -6.29
C LEU A 113 0.71 -14.11 -7.54
N THR A 114 -0.22 -14.37 -8.43
CA THR A 114 0.09 -15.08 -9.67
C THR A 114 -0.15 -14.18 -10.87
N SER A 115 0.58 -14.45 -11.95
CA SER A 115 0.40 -13.73 -13.20
C SER A 115 -0.90 -14.10 -13.93
N GLU A 116 -1.65 -15.05 -13.41
CA GLU A 116 -2.90 -15.52 -14.01
C GLU A 116 -4.12 -14.84 -13.40
N ILE A 117 -3.92 -13.84 -12.57
CA ILE A 117 -5.04 -13.05 -12.07
C ILE A 117 -5.56 -12.21 -13.21
N ASN A 118 -6.55 -12.74 -13.90
CA ASN A 118 -7.14 -12.09 -15.06
C ASN A 118 -8.27 -11.17 -14.62
N GLY A 119 -8.53 -10.17 -15.41
CA GLY A 119 -9.58 -9.22 -15.10
C GLY A 119 -9.17 -8.16 -14.11
N ILE A 120 -7.93 -8.16 -13.74
CA ILE A 120 -7.38 -7.09 -12.95
C ILE A 120 -7.19 -5.87 -13.83
#